data_531ed8977c906582bfd5ac0b4d102bd9
#
_entry.id   531ed8977c906582bfd5ac0b4d102bd9
#
_cell.length_a   1.000
_cell.length_b   1.000
_cell.length_c   1.000
_cell.angle_alpha   90.00
_cell.angle_beta   90.00
_cell.angle_gamma   90.00
#
_symmetry.space_group_name_H-M   'P 1'
#
loop_
_entity.id
_entity.type
_entity.pdbx_description
1 polymer ?
#
loop_
_entity_poly.entity_id
_entity_poly.type
_entity_poly.pdbx_seq_one_letter_code
_entity_poly.pdbx_strand_id
1 'polypeptide(L)'
;MRQPVLRFSRIGTQQQPLMVVDDFIPQPEQLLQYALQQGEVKQAGGLYPGLRSAAPAAFGTFLLQQLAQAVQDCFGLAPTQLQQIESYFSLVSTPAAALSPMQSIPHFDRPCPDELAAIYYLCDERHGGTSFYRHRSTGYEAITPECQVHYQRALQADFQMHGVPKGYICGNTPLFEVIATVPARFNRLVLYRCSSLHSGDIKPDYSYDLNPFSGRFTIASFLSAASA
;
A
#
# COMPACT_ATOMS: atom_id res chain seq x y z
N MET A 1 -27.08 4.98 -5.79
CA MET A 1 -25.72 4.51 -5.42
C MET A 1 -24.91 4.40 -6.71
N ARG A 2 -23.67 4.88 -6.74
CA ARG A 2 -22.76 4.68 -7.88
C ARG A 2 -22.32 3.23 -7.89
N GLN A 3 -22.18 2.64 -9.07
CA GLN A 3 -21.62 1.29 -9.20
C GLN A 3 -20.10 1.36 -9.14
N PRO A 4 -19.42 0.37 -8.52
CA PRO A 4 -17.96 0.30 -8.53
C PRO A 4 -17.41 0.29 -9.97
N VAL A 5 -16.36 1.08 -10.19
CA VAL A 5 -15.66 1.17 -11.48
C VAL A 5 -14.29 0.55 -11.35
N LEU A 6 -14.12 -0.66 -11.90
CA LEU A 6 -12.88 -1.41 -11.87
C LEU A 6 -12.02 -1.09 -13.10
N ARG A 7 -10.74 -0.83 -12.88
CA ARG A 7 -9.70 -0.71 -13.89
C ARG A 7 -8.54 -1.64 -13.55
N PHE A 8 -8.07 -2.35 -14.53
CA PHE A 8 -6.89 -3.22 -14.43
C PHE A 8 -5.81 -2.73 -15.38
N SER A 9 -4.57 -2.77 -14.94
CA SER A 9 -3.38 -2.45 -15.73
C SER A 9 -2.21 -3.35 -15.33
N ARG A 10 -1.23 -3.43 -16.23
CA ARG A 10 0.09 -3.98 -15.93
C ARG A 10 1.09 -2.85 -15.96
N ILE A 11 1.87 -2.72 -14.91
CA ILE A 11 2.80 -1.61 -14.72
C ILE A 11 4.25 -2.08 -14.81
N GLY A 12 5.12 -1.16 -15.22
CA GLY A 12 6.55 -1.38 -15.33
C GLY A 12 6.94 -2.39 -16.41
N THR A 13 8.22 -2.71 -16.47
CA THR A 13 8.79 -3.70 -17.40
C THR A 13 8.53 -5.13 -16.96
N GLN A 14 8.39 -5.36 -15.64
CA GLN A 14 8.02 -6.66 -15.10
C GLN A 14 6.51 -6.93 -15.17
N GLN A 15 5.73 -6.02 -15.78
CA GLN A 15 4.29 -6.18 -16.02
C GLN A 15 3.51 -6.55 -14.76
N GLN A 16 3.83 -5.89 -13.62
CA GLN A 16 3.17 -6.15 -12.36
C GLN A 16 1.67 -5.80 -12.42
N PRO A 17 0.78 -6.68 -11.94
CA PRO A 17 -0.65 -6.43 -11.98
C PRO A 17 -1.04 -5.34 -10.98
N LEU A 18 -1.87 -4.41 -11.42
CA LEU A 18 -2.41 -3.31 -10.60
C LEU A 18 -3.89 -3.15 -10.90
N MET A 19 -4.71 -3.23 -9.86
CA MET A 19 -6.16 -3.03 -9.94
C MET A 19 -6.56 -1.80 -9.13
N VAL A 20 -7.41 -0.97 -9.72
CA VAL A 20 -8.00 0.21 -9.06
C VAL A 20 -9.51 0.11 -9.18
N VAL A 21 -10.20 0.25 -8.05
CA VAL A 21 -11.67 0.26 -8.00
C VAL A 21 -12.15 1.56 -7.36
N ASP A 22 -12.84 2.38 -8.13
CA ASP A 22 -13.49 3.59 -7.64
C ASP A 22 -14.91 3.29 -7.17
N ASP A 23 -15.39 4.09 -6.23
CA ASP A 23 -16.73 3.98 -5.62
C ASP A 23 -16.98 2.55 -5.06
N PHE A 24 -15.94 1.98 -4.37
CA PHE A 24 -15.88 0.57 -3.98
C PHE A 24 -16.93 0.17 -2.95
N ILE A 25 -17.22 1.03 -1.96
CA ILE A 25 -18.19 0.75 -0.89
C ILE A 25 -19.41 1.67 -1.04
N PRO A 26 -20.64 1.15 -0.87
CA PRO A 26 -21.85 1.98 -0.98
C PRO A 26 -21.95 3.11 0.04
N GLN A 27 -21.43 2.91 1.26
CA GLN A 27 -21.54 3.85 2.39
C GLN A 27 -20.19 3.97 3.12
N PRO A 28 -19.17 4.56 2.48
CA PRO A 28 -17.80 4.61 3.03
C PRO A 28 -17.68 5.43 4.31
N GLU A 29 -18.58 6.38 4.55
CA GLU A 29 -18.63 7.25 5.75
C GLU A 29 -18.85 6.43 7.04
N GLN A 30 -19.50 5.28 6.95
CA GLN A 30 -19.69 4.39 8.10
C GLN A 30 -18.36 3.85 8.66
N LEU A 31 -17.36 3.68 7.82
CA LEU A 31 -16.02 3.26 8.25
C LEU A 31 -15.31 4.36 9.05
N LEU A 32 -15.49 5.63 8.67
CA LEU A 32 -14.97 6.77 9.43
C LEU A 32 -15.63 6.85 10.80
N GLN A 33 -16.96 6.72 10.85
CA GLN A 33 -17.71 6.72 12.11
C GLN A 33 -17.29 5.55 13.00
N TYR A 34 -17.12 4.36 12.44
CA TYR A 34 -16.63 3.19 13.16
C TYR A 34 -15.23 3.44 13.75
N ALA A 35 -14.31 3.99 12.97
CA ALA A 35 -12.95 4.28 13.44
C ALA A 35 -12.95 5.24 14.65
N LEU A 36 -13.80 6.26 14.65
CA LEU A 36 -13.94 7.20 15.77
C LEU A 36 -14.47 6.53 17.05
N GLN A 37 -15.36 5.55 16.91
CA GLN A 37 -15.97 4.86 18.06
C GLN A 37 -14.98 3.88 18.73
N GLN A 38 -14.00 3.34 17.98
CA GLN A 38 -13.05 2.37 18.51
C GLN A 38 -11.98 2.99 19.44
N GLY A 39 -11.78 4.29 19.41
CA GLY A 39 -11.03 5.09 20.42
C GLY A 39 -9.50 4.83 20.49
N GLU A 40 -9.00 3.67 20.14
CA GLU A 40 -7.57 3.36 20.30
C GLU A 40 -6.85 3.23 18.96
N VAL A 41 -6.19 4.31 18.56
CA VAL A 41 -5.16 4.26 17.50
C VAL A 41 -3.81 4.17 18.17
N LYS A 42 -3.04 3.11 17.89
CA LYS A 42 -1.71 2.87 18.50
C LYS A 42 -0.62 3.14 17.48
N GLN A 43 0.57 3.50 17.98
CA GLN A 43 1.76 3.54 17.13
C GLN A 43 1.91 2.20 16.42
N ALA A 44 2.02 2.23 15.10
CA ALA A 44 2.21 1.02 14.31
C ALA A 44 3.58 0.40 14.62
N GLY A 45 3.62 -0.92 14.71
CA GLY A 45 4.88 -1.65 14.66
C GLY A 45 5.43 -1.73 13.22
N GLY A 46 6.69 -2.11 13.09
CA GLY A 46 7.33 -2.35 11.78
C GLY A 46 7.62 -1.08 10.99
N LEU A 47 7.42 -1.15 9.67
CA LEU A 47 7.82 -0.08 8.74
C LEU A 47 6.74 0.97 8.48
N TYR A 48 5.52 0.80 8.96
CA TYR A 48 4.49 1.81 8.72
C TYR A 48 4.75 3.09 9.54
N PRO A 49 4.87 4.27 8.91
CA PRO A 49 5.23 5.51 9.58
C PRO A 49 4.00 6.24 10.14
N GLY A 50 3.34 5.63 11.13
CA GLY A 50 2.14 6.24 11.67
C GLY A 50 1.38 5.38 12.68
N LEU A 51 0.11 5.69 12.83
CA LEU A 51 -0.81 5.05 13.76
C LEU A 51 -1.64 3.98 13.04
N ARG A 52 -1.95 2.89 13.72
CA ARG A 52 -2.83 1.83 13.24
C ARG A 52 -3.81 1.38 14.31
N SER A 53 -5.02 0.98 13.86
CA SER A 53 -5.98 0.21 14.66
C SER A 53 -6.62 -0.87 13.77
N ALA A 54 -7.20 -1.91 14.37
CA ALA A 54 -7.87 -2.94 13.61
C ALA A 54 -9.09 -2.35 12.85
N ALA A 55 -9.20 -2.65 11.57
CA ALA A 55 -10.41 -2.37 10.81
C ALA A 55 -11.47 -3.46 11.09
N PRO A 56 -12.77 -3.22 10.81
CA PRO A 56 -13.80 -4.22 10.99
C PRO A 56 -13.48 -5.50 10.21
N ALA A 57 -13.56 -6.67 10.83
CA ALA A 57 -13.34 -7.96 10.15
C ALA A 57 -14.25 -8.13 8.92
N ALA A 58 -15.47 -7.56 8.97
CA ALA A 58 -16.40 -7.54 7.86
C ALA A 58 -15.84 -6.83 6.60
N PHE A 59 -14.92 -5.88 6.75
CA PHE A 59 -14.30 -5.19 5.61
C PHE A 59 -13.49 -6.15 4.74
N GLY A 60 -12.62 -6.96 5.35
CA GLY A 60 -11.83 -7.95 4.62
C GLY A 60 -12.69 -9.00 3.92
N THR A 61 -13.72 -9.51 4.60
CA THR A 61 -14.68 -10.45 4.01
C THR A 61 -15.41 -9.83 2.82
N PHE A 62 -15.89 -8.59 2.97
CA PHE A 62 -16.54 -7.85 1.89
C PHE A 62 -15.60 -7.65 0.69
N LEU A 63 -14.34 -7.26 0.94
CA LEU A 63 -13.33 -7.07 -0.10
C LEU A 63 -13.15 -8.34 -0.93
N LEU A 64 -12.93 -9.50 -0.29
CA LEU A 64 -12.78 -10.77 -0.99
C LEU A 64 -14.02 -11.15 -1.79
N GLN A 65 -15.20 -11.04 -1.19
CA GLN A 65 -16.46 -11.38 -1.87
C GLN A 65 -16.69 -10.52 -3.13
N GLN A 66 -16.44 -9.22 -3.03
CA GLN A 66 -16.66 -8.30 -4.15
C GLN A 66 -15.63 -8.46 -5.28
N LEU A 67 -14.40 -8.87 -4.94
CA LEU A 67 -13.29 -8.93 -5.90
C LEU A 67 -12.89 -10.35 -6.30
N ALA A 68 -13.58 -11.38 -5.84
CA ALA A 68 -13.22 -12.79 -6.05
C ALA A 68 -12.91 -13.11 -7.52
N GLN A 69 -13.83 -12.78 -8.43
CA GLN A 69 -13.64 -13.04 -9.87
C GLN A 69 -12.53 -12.16 -10.44
N ALA A 70 -12.49 -10.87 -10.10
CA ALA A 70 -11.47 -9.95 -10.59
C ALA A 70 -10.06 -10.33 -10.10
N VAL A 71 -9.93 -10.85 -8.89
CA VAL A 71 -8.65 -11.37 -8.35
C VAL A 71 -8.19 -12.57 -9.18
N GLN A 72 -9.07 -13.49 -9.50
CA GLN A 72 -8.74 -14.62 -10.34
C GLN A 72 -8.32 -14.18 -11.75
N ASP A 73 -9.09 -13.30 -12.38
CA ASP A 73 -8.85 -12.87 -13.76
C ASP A 73 -7.59 -12.00 -13.90
N CYS A 74 -7.32 -11.13 -12.92
CA CYS A 74 -6.25 -10.14 -13.00
C CYS A 74 -4.94 -10.59 -12.35
N PHE A 75 -5.02 -11.39 -11.29
CA PHE A 75 -3.84 -11.84 -10.53
C PHE A 75 -3.56 -13.33 -10.71
N GLY A 76 -4.48 -14.11 -11.30
CA GLY A 76 -4.35 -15.55 -11.46
C GLY A 76 -4.47 -16.33 -10.15
N LEU A 77 -5.05 -15.74 -9.11
CA LEU A 77 -5.19 -16.33 -7.78
C LEU A 77 -6.65 -16.77 -7.55
N ALA A 78 -6.86 -18.04 -7.25
CA ALA A 78 -8.18 -18.49 -6.84
C ALA A 78 -8.57 -17.84 -5.49
N PRO A 79 -9.81 -17.34 -5.34
CA PRO A 79 -10.25 -16.71 -4.08
C PRO A 79 -10.09 -17.60 -2.86
N THR A 80 -10.20 -18.93 -3.05
CA THR A 80 -10.00 -19.95 -2.01
C THR A 80 -8.56 -20.03 -1.50
N GLN A 81 -7.59 -19.47 -2.21
CA GLN A 81 -6.19 -19.40 -1.78
C GLN A 81 -5.94 -18.24 -0.81
N LEU A 82 -6.80 -17.21 -0.81
CA LEU A 82 -6.64 -16.00 0.02
C LEU A 82 -7.57 -16.11 1.24
N GLN A 83 -7.16 -16.83 2.27
CA GLN A 83 -8.00 -17.14 3.42
C GLN A 83 -7.76 -16.25 4.64
N GLN A 84 -6.58 -15.66 4.74
CA GLN A 84 -6.24 -14.75 5.84
C GLN A 84 -6.27 -13.32 5.34
N ILE A 85 -7.06 -12.48 6.02
CA ILE A 85 -7.15 -11.07 5.70
C ILE A 85 -6.96 -10.28 6.99
N GLU A 86 -5.85 -9.57 7.04
CA GLU A 86 -5.58 -8.59 8.09
C GLU A 86 -5.86 -7.21 7.54
N SER A 87 -6.68 -6.43 8.22
CA SER A 87 -7.04 -5.08 7.80
C SER A 87 -6.86 -4.08 8.94
N TYR A 88 -6.19 -2.97 8.64
CA TYR A 88 -5.85 -1.94 9.61
C TYR A 88 -6.26 -0.57 9.09
N PHE A 89 -7.01 0.20 9.90
CA PHE A 89 -7.02 1.64 9.75
C PHE A 89 -5.59 2.17 9.94
N SER A 90 -5.19 3.06 9.07
CA SER A 90 -3.83 3.55 9.00
C SER A 90 -3.83 5.06 8.79
N LEU A 91 -3.14 5.80 9.67
CA LEU A 91 -3.02 7.25 9.64
C LEU A 91 -1.55 7.65 9.67
N VAL A 92 -1.09 8.38 8.66
CA VAL A 92 0.29 8.86 8.60
C VAL A 92 0.50 9.94 9.65
N SER A 93 1.42 9.72 10.58
CA SER A 93 1.66 10.63 11.71
C SER A 93 3.13 10.90 12.00
N THR A 94 4.05 10.13 11.44
CA THR A 94 5.48 10.27 11.71
C THR A 94 6.05 11.41 10.88
N PRO A 95 6.64 12.46 11.49
CA PRO A 95 7.29 13.54 10.75
C PRO A 95 8.43 13.02 9.87
N ALA A 96 8.63 13.64 8.71
CA ALA A 96 9.66 13.21 7.74
C ALA A 96 11.07 13.10 8.35
N ALA A 97 11.41 13.97 9.29
CA ALA A 97 12.72 13.97 9.97
C ALA A 97 12.90 12.80 10.96
N ALA A 98 11.81 12.14 11.37
CA ALA A 98 11.81 11.03 12.32
C ALA A 98 11.76 9.65 11.64
N LEU A 99 11.72 9.60 10.31
CA LEU A 99 11.70 8.34 9.57
C LEU A 99 13.03 7.60 9.67
N SER A 100 12.94 6.29 9.82
CA SER A 100 14.09 5.41 9.62
C SER A 100 14.48 5.34 8.13
N PRO A 101 15.70 4.92 7.80
CA PRO A 101 16.13 4.72 6.41
C PRO A 101 15.17 3.85 5.59
N MET A 102 14.67 2.78 6.18
CA MET A 102 13.76 1.84 5.50
C MET A 102 12.35 2.40 5.31
N GLN A 103 11.95 3.40 6.10
CA GLN A 103 10.69 4.12 5.91
C GLN A 103 10.80 5.25 4.86
N SER A 104 12.04 5.59 4.47
CA SER A 104 12.33 6.66 3.49
C SER A 104 12.52 6.14 2.06
N ILE A 105 12.30 4.85 1.82
CA ILE A 105 12.43 4.19 0.53
C ILE A 105 11.17 3.36 0.20
N PRO A 106 10.95 2.99 -1.07
CA PRO A 106 9.94 2.00 -1.42
C PRO A 106 10.20 0.68 -0.71
N HIS A 107 9.14 0.04 -0.26
CA HIS A 107 9.18 -1.26 0.38
C HIS A 107 8.32 -2.27 -0.37
N PHE A 108 8.49 -3.53 -0.07
CA PHE A 108 7.57 -4.62 -0.35
C PHE A 108 7.05 -5.15 0.99
N ASP A 109 5.81 -5.61 1.02
CA ASP A 109 5.21 -6.11 2.27
C ASP A 109 5.72 -7.51 2.60
N ARG A 110 5.68 -8.39 1.59
CA ARG A 110 6.17 -9.77 1.68
C ARG A 110 6.76 -10.19 0.33
N PRO A 111 7.84 -10.98 0.29
CA PRO A 111 8.45 -11.45 -0.96
C PRO A 111 7.65 -12.63 -1.55
N CYS A 112 6.34 -12.55 -1.53
CA CYS A 112 5.43 -13.60 -1.98
C CYS A 112 4.56 -13.06 -3.13
N PRO A 113 4.68 -13.63 -4.35
CA PRO A 113 3.89 -13.18 -5.49
C PRO A 113 2.42 -13.59 -5.39
N ASP A 114 2.08 -14.56 -4.56
CA ASP A 114 0.71 -15.08 -4.41
C ASP A 114 -0.06 -14.40 -3.26
N GLU A 115 0.54 -13.40 -2.64
CA GLU A 115 -0.11 -12.56 -1.63
C GLU A 115 -0.40 -11.17 -2.18
N LEU A 116 -1.53 -10.61 -1.76
CA LEU A 116 -2.01 -9.32 -2.21
C LEU A 116 -2.06 -8.31 -1.08
N ALA A 117 -1.73 -7.07 -1.39
CA ALA A 117 -1.95 -5.91 -0.55
C ALA A 117 -3.02 -5.01 -1.18
N ALA A 118 -3.86 -4.43 -0.34
CA ALA A 118 -4.88 -3.49 -0.74
C ALA A 118 -4.79 -2.22 0.11
N ILE A 119 -4.89 -1.07 -0.54
CA ILE A 119 -5.06 0.22 0.13
C ILE A 119 -6.42 0.79 -0.26
N TYR A 120 -7.28 0.97 0.74
CA TYR A 120 -8.56 1.63 0.57
C TYR A 120 -8.49 3.05 1.14
N TYR A 121 -8.75 4.05 0.31
CA TYR A 121 -8.63 5.46 0.67
C TYR A 121 -9.92 6.01 1.26
N LEU A 122 -9.81 6.53 2.47
CA LEU A 122 -10.82 7.35 3.15
C LEU A 122 -10.40 8.84 3.17
N CYS A 123 -9.53 9.22 2.26
CA CYS A 123 -9.04 10.58 2.03
C CYS A 123 -8.98 10.89 0.52
N ASP A 124 -8.77 12.14 0.18
CA ASP A 124 -8.70 12.60 -1.21
C ASP A 124 -7.26 12.77 -1.73
N GLU A 125 -7.12 13.23 -2.96
CA GLU A 125 -5.85 13.39 -3.68
C GLU A 125 -4.87 14.39 -3.05
N ARG A 126 -5.34 15.31 -2.21
CA ARG A 126 -4.47 16.25 -1.48
C ARG A 126 -3.51 15.53 -0.54
N HIS A 127 -3.84 14.31 -0.14
CA HIS A 127 -3.05 13.46 0.76
C HIS A 127 -2.10 12.51 0.01
N GLY A 128 -1.86 12.76 -1.30
CA GLY A 128 -0.96 11.96 -2.13
C GLY A 128 -1.62 10.74 -2.74
N GLY A 129 -1.07 9.55 -2.54
CA GLY A 129 -1.55 8.32 -3.15
C GLY A 129 -0.65 7.14 -2.81
N THR A 130 -0.46 6.24 -3.77
CA THR A 130 0.52 5.16 -3.74
C THR A 130 1.31 5.18 -5.04
N SER A 131 2.63 5.24 -4.93
CA SER A 131 3.55 5.13 -6.06
C SER A 131 4.25 3.78 -6.05
N PHE A 132 4.47 3.23 -7.25
CA PHE A 132 5.18 1.99 -7.51
C PHE A 132 6.52 2.31 -8.14
N TYR A 133 7.54 1.51 -7.83
CA TYR A 133 8.90 1.86 -8.13
C TYR A 133 9.69 0.72 -8.76
N ARG A 134 10.72 1.09 -9.54
CA ARG A 134 11.83 0.25 -9.96
C ARG A 134 13.08 0.66 -9.20
N HIS A 135 13.78 -0.30 -8.63
CA HIS A 135 15.11 -0.11 -8.07
C HIS A 135 16.12 0.00 -9.23
N ARG A 136 16.81 1.14 -9.35
CA ARG A 136 17.60 1.45 -10.56
C ARG A 136 18.76 0.50 -10.80
N SER A 137 19.51 0.17 -9.74
CA SER A 137 20.72 -0.67 -9.90
C SER A 137 20.42 -2.12 -10.23
N THR A 138 19.27 -2.66 -9.78
CA THR A 138 18.90 -4.05 -10.06
C THR A 138 17.84 -4.22 -11.15
N GLY A 139 17.10 -3.16 -11.47
CA GLY A 139 15.94 -3.21 -12.36
C GLY A 139 14.70 -3.85 -11.74
N TYR A 140 14.72 -4.26 -10.48
CA TYR A 140 13.59 -4.91 -9.82
C TYR A 140 12.44 -3.96 -9.52
N GLU A 141 11.22 -4.41 -9.80
CA GLU A 141 9.94 -3.75 -9.50
C GLU A 141 9.13 -4.54 -8.47
N ALA A 142 9.45 -5.83 -8.35
CA ALA A 142 8.93 -6.73 -7.34
C ALA A 142 10.07 -7.55 -6.72
N ILE A 143 9.94 -7.85 -5.43
CA ILE A 143 10.93 -8.65 -4.70
C ILE A 143 10.32 -9.99 -4.35
N THR A 144 10.89 -11.05 -4.92
CA THR A 144 10.54 -12.44 -4.64
C THR A 144 11.63 -13.11 -3.79
N PRO A 145 11.40 -14.30 -3.20
CA PRO A 145 12.43 -14.99 -2.42
C PRO A 145 13.74 -15.16 -3.17
N GLU A 146 13.68 -15.41 -4.50
CA GLU A 146 14.85 -15.68 -5.34
C GLU A 146 15.75 -14.44 -5.51
N CYS A 147 15.16 -13.24 -5.54
CA CYS A 147 15.92 -12.00 -5.76
C CYS A 147 16.15 -11.18 -4.47
N GLN A 148 15.51 -11.52 -3.36
CA GLN A 148 15.52 -10.72 -2.13
C GLN A 148 16.95 -10.47 -1.60
N VAL A 149 17.78 -11.49 -1.53
CA VAL A 149 19.17 -11.36 -1.04
C VAL A 149 20.00 -10.45 -1.96
N HIS A 150 19.83 -10.59 -3.27
CA HIS A 150 20.52 -9.74 -4.24
C HIS A 150 20.05 -8.29 -4.13
N TYR A 151 18.74 -8.06 -4.01
CA TYR A 151 18.18 -6.72 -3.80
C TYR A 151 18.73 -6.06 -2.54
N GLN A 152 18.76 -6.76 -1.41
CA GLN A 152 19.25 -6.21 -0.14
C GLN A 152 20.74 -5.82 -0.20
N ARG A 153 21.56 -6.64 -0.87
CA ARG A 153 23.01 -6.33 -1.06
C ARG A 153 23.20 -5.11 -1.97
N ALA A 154 22.45 -5.05 -3.07
CA ALA A 154 22.50 -3.91 -3.98
C ALA A 154 22.05 -2.61 -3.29
N LEU A 155 20.94 -2.66 -2.54
CA LEU A 155 20.45 -1.52 -1.78
C LEU A 155 21.47 -1.00 -0.76
N GLN A 156 22.18 -1.91 -0.08
CA GLN A 156 23.24 -1.54 0.87
C GLN A 156 24.42 -0.85 0.15
N ALA A 157 24.83 -1.35 -1.01
CA ALA A 157 25.86 -0.73 -1.84
C ALA A 157 25.42 0.65 -2.34
N ASP A 158 24.18 0.80 -2.75
CA ASP A 158 23.60 2.06 -3.20
C ASP A 158 23.56 3.10 -2.07
N PHE A 159 23.26 2.70 -0.84
CA PHE A 159 23.35 3.58 0.33
C PHE A 159 24.77 4.06 0.61
N GLN A 160 25.77 3.21 0.40
CA GLN A 160 27.18 3.59 0.53
C GLN A 160 27.60 4.59 -0.57
N MET A 161 27.09 4.43 -1.78
CA MET A 161 27.46 5.26 -2.94
C MET A 161 26.71 6.61 -2.93
N HIS A 162 25.41 6.61 -2.66
CA HIS A 162 24.53 7.77 -2.82
C HIS A 162 24.07 8.39 -1.51
N GLY A 163 24.43 7.79 -0.38
CA GLY A 163 23.90 8.16 0.93
C GLY A 163 22.52 7.57 1.20
N VAL A 164 22.14 7.61 2.47
CA VAL A 164 20.83 7.12 2.93
C VAL A 164 19.76 8.16 2.66
N PRO A 165 18.67 7.82 1.96
CA PRO A 165 17.54 8.73 1.74
C PRO A 165 16.93 9.24 3.05
N LYS A 166 16.38 10.44 3.02
CA LYS A 166 15.72 11.10 4.16
C LYS A 166 14.35 11.59 3.76
N GLY A 167 13.40 11.49 4.69
CA GLY A 167 12.02 11.90 4.46
C GLY A 167 11.21 10.89 3.66
N TYR A 168 9.96 11.21 3.40
CA TYR A 168 9.10 10.37 2.56
C TYR A 168 9.54 10.44 1.10
N ILE A 169 9.62 9.28 0.46
CA ILE A 169 9.90 9.25 -0.97
C ILE A 169 8.70 9.81 -1.74
N CYS A 170 8.96 10.77 -2.63
CA CYS A 170 7.98 11.38 -3.52
C CYS A 170 8.65 11.60 -4.87
N GLY A 171 8.20 10.89 -5.91
CA GLY A 171 8.79 10.96 -7.24
C GLY A 171 10.08 10.14 -7.42
N ASN A 172 10.83 10.48 -8.47
CA ASN A 172 12.09 9.82 -8.81
C ASN A 172 13.23 10.22 -7.87
N THR A 173 14.09 9.26 -7.57
CA THR A 173 15.32 9.47 -6.80
C THR A 173 16.54 8.87 -7.53
N PRO A 174 17.78 9.10 -7.05
CA PRO A 174 18.95 8.39 -7.60
C PRO A 174 18.84 6.87 -7.53
N LEU A 175 18.16 6.32 -6.51
CA LEU A 175 18.02 4.88 -6.29
C LEU A 175 16.78 4.27 -6.94
N PHE A 176 15.70 5.05 -7.07
CA PHE A 176 14.38 4.55 -7.48
C PHE A 176 13.75 5.39 -8.58
N GLU A 177 13.10 4.72 -9.50
CA GLU A 177 12.31 5.30 -10.57
C GLU A 177 10.83 5.00 -10.36
N VAL A 178 9.98 5.99 -10.46
CA VAL A 178 8.52 5.81 -10.45
C VAL A 178 8.08 5.13 -11.74
N ILE A 179 7.38 4.00 -11.62
CA ILE A 179 6.81 3.27 -12.78
C ILE A 179 5.29 3.44 -12.90
N ALA A 180 4.63 3.79 -11.80
CA ALA A 180 3.21 4.15 -11.78
C ALA A 180 2.88 4.91 -10.50
N THR A 181 1.85 5.74 -10.57
CA THR A 181 1.27 6.43 -9.40
C THR A 181 -0.25 6.33 -9.47
N VAL A 182 -0.86 5.95 -8.36
CA VAL A 182 -2.31 5.97 -8.18
C VAL A 182 -2.64 7.05 -7.15
N PRO A 183 -3.24 8.18 -7.55
CA PRO A 183 -3.65 9.22 -6.61
C PRO A 183 -4.69 8.71 -5.62
N ALA A 184 -4.62 9.17 -4.38
CA ALA A 184 -5.69 8.93 -3.42
C ALA A 184 -7.01 9.54 -3.94
N ARG A 185 -8.10 8.84 -3.72
CA ARG A 185 -9.45 9.33 -3.97
C ARG A 185 -10.36 8.69 -2.93
N PHE A 186 -11.20 9.48 -2.31
CA PHE A 186 -12.17 8.95 -1.36
C PHE A 186 -12.99 7.82 -1.99
N ASN A 187 -13.14 6.71 -1.27
CA ASN A 187 -13.80 5.49 -1.71
C ASN A 187 -13.11 4.78 -2.90
N ARG A 188 -11.78 4.90 -3.01
CA ARG A 188 -10.95 4.14 -3.97
C ARG A 188 -10.23 3.01 -3.28
N LEU A 189 -10.26 1.83 -3.88
CA LEU A 189 -9.42 0.69 -3.54
C LEU A 189 -8.32 0.52 -4.58
N VAL A 190 -7.10 0.25 -4.13
CA VAL A 190 -5.96 -0.14 -4.96
C VAL A 190 -5.48 -1.50 -4.49
N LEU A 191 -5.37 -2.48 -5.41
CA LEU A 191 -4.94 -3.85 -5.12
C LEU A 191 -3.73 -4.20 -5.98
N TYR A 192 -2.71 -4.80 -5.36
CA TYR A 192 -1.43 -5.16 -5.99
C TYR A 192 -0.77 -6.33 -5.23
N ARG A 193 0.31 -6.90 -5.79
CA ARG A 193 1.05 -7.97 -5.11
C ARG A 193 1.87 -7.44 -3.95
N CYS A 194 1.91 -8.16 -2.82
CA CYS A 194 2.73 -7.82 -1.66
C CYS A 194 4.23 -7.70 -1.99
N SER A 195 4.67 -8.36 -3.05
CA SER A 195 6.06 -8.31 -3.54
C SER A 195 6.41 -7.03 -4.29
N SER A 196 5.43 -6.21 -4.74
CA SER A 196 5.69 -4.99 -5.50
C SER A 196 6.40 -3.93 -4.66
N LEU A 197 7.43 -3.29 -5.22
CA LEU A 197 8.08 -2.13 -4.59
C LEU A 197 7.14 -0.92 -4.67
N HIS A 198 6.69 -0.44 -3.53
CA HIS A 198 5.74 0.67 -3.42
C HIS A 198 5.99 1.55 -2.21
N SER A 199 5.40 2.73 -2.22
CA SER A 199 5.37 3.64 -1.07
C SER A 199 4.13 4.53 -1.11
N GLY A 200 3.69 5.00 0.04
CA GLY A 200 2.78 6.13 0.11
C GLY A 200 3.44 7.37 -0.47
N ASP A 201 2.75 8.05 -1.37
CA ASP A 201 3.22 9.27 -2.03
C ASP A 201 2.93 10.48 -1.13
N ILE A 202 3.68 10.61 -0.03
CA ILE A 202 3.51 11.66 0.97
C ILE A 202 4.32 12.88 0.55
N LYS A 203 3.63 13.98 0.28
CA LYS A 203 4.29 15.23 -0.16
C LYS A 203 5.09 15.87 0.97
N PRO A 204 6.17 16.62 0.65
CA PRO A 204 7.02 17.26 1.66
C PRO A 204 6.28 18.25 2.57
N ASP A 205 5.20 18.86 2.09
CA ASP A 205 4.36 19.82 2.79
C ASP A 205 3.17 19.21 3.53
N TYR A 206 3.14 17.86 3.67
CA TYR A 206 2.07 17.17 4.38
C TYR A 206 2.01 17.58 5.86
N SER A 207 0.81 17.88 6.37
CA SER A 207 0.59 18.48 7.69
C SER A 207 0.58 17.48 8.85
N TYR A 208 0.62 16.17 8.60
CA TYR A 208 0.51 15.09 9.62
C TYR A 208 -0.74 15.22 10.50
N ASP A 209 -1.85 15.61 9.90
CA ASP A 209 -3.13 15.75 10.59
C ASP A 209 -3.62 14.38 11.10
N LEU A 210 -3.88 14.28 12.40
CA LEU A 210 -4.32 13.06 13.06
C LEU A 210 -5.84 12.86 13.06
N ASN A 211 -6.58 13.78 12.48
CA ASN A 211 -8.03 13.66 12.36
C ASN A 211 -8.38 12.74 11.18
N PRO A 212 -9.11 11.62 11.38
CA PRO A 212 -9.49 10.70 10.31
C PRO A 212 -10.31 11.34 9.17
N PHE A 213 -10.96 12.48 9.41
CA PHE A 213 -11.74 13.20 8.38
C PHE A 213 -10.90 14.13 7.51
N SER A 214 -9.77 14.58 8.00
CA SER A 214 -8.93 15.58 7.32
C SER A 214 -7.48 15.15 7.12
N GLY A 215 -7.05 14.05 7.74
CA GLY A 215 -5.73 13.46 7.56
C GLY A 215 -5.68 12.41 6.44
N ARG A 216 -4.48 11.87 6.17
CA ARG A 216 -4.31 10.76 5.25
C ARG A 216 -4.76 9.45 5.90
N PHE A 217 -6.04 9.19 5.83
CA PHE A 217 -6.68 8.02 6.45
C PHE A 217 -6.98 6.95 5.41
N THR A 218 -6.54 5.72 5.68
CA THR A 218 -6.68 4.59 4.76
C THR A 218 -7.00 3.32 5.54
N ILE A 219 -7.47 2.27 4.83
CA ILE A 219 -7.41 0.90 5.34
C ILE A 219 -6.37 0.16 4.49
N ALA A 220 -5.34 -0.36 5.17
CA ALA A 220 -4.38 -1.28 4.56
C ALA A 220 -4.81 -2.71 4.88
N SER A 221 -4.94 -3.56 3.85
CA SER A 221 -5.31 -4.96 3.99
C SER A 221 -4.27 -5.86 3.34
N PHE A 222 -4.00 -6.98 3.98
CA PHE A 222 -3.07 -8.01 3.50
C PHE A 222 -3.85 -9.33 3.35
N LEU A 223 -3.84 -9.86 2.13
CA LEU A 223 -4.54 -11.07 1.75
C LEU A 223 -3.49 -12.15 1.49
N SER A 224 -3.45 -13.17 2.35
CA SER A 224 -2.47 -14.25 2.26
C SER A 224 -3.15 -15.63 2.20
N ALA A 225 -2.40 -16.61 1.71
CA ALA A 225 -2.79 -18.00 1.81
C ALA A 225 -2.85 -18.44 3.29
N ALA A 226 -3.70 -19.41 3.61
CA ALA A 226 -3.64 -20.03 4.92
C ALA A 226 -2.25 -20.64 5.10
N SER A 227 -1.65 -20.43 6.27
CA SER A 227 -0.43 -21.14 6.65
C SER A 227 -0.75 -22.65 6.66
N ALA A 228 0.02 -23.43 5.92
CA ALA A 228 -0.09 -24.89 5.91
C ALA A 228 0.29 -25.46 7.29
#